data_6ab6441f723fd85b9b27126e2518900d
#
_entry.id   6ab6441f723fd85b9b27126e2518900d
#
_cell.length_a   1.000
_cell.length_b   1.000
_cell.length_c   1.000
_cell.angle_alpha   90.00
_cell.angle_beta   90.00
_cell.angle_gamma   90.00
#
_symmetry.space_group_name_H-M   'P 1'
#
loop_
_entity.id
_entity.type
_entity.pdbx_description
1 polymer ?
#
loop_
_entity_poly.entity_id
_entity_poly.type
_entity_poly.pdbx_seq_one_letter_code
_entity_poly.pdbx_strand_id
1 'polypeptide(L)'
;MCLLLFFSFLPIDSRMPFRTLLYAIVLFLVLSFFPIADALAVFENTKTNVLILFADDLGSGDLGMHGGVCHTPNIDRLASEGVELTRYYGYPFCSPSRAALLTGQMPRRFGIAYALGAREPGLPAGLPTLSRTLQSSGYQTWLVGKWHLGTASPPLQSGFNHFYGFEGPEIDYFAHTNKRGEVDWQRNGQTVNETGYSTFLIANEAIRLIDERDTRSPFYLQVAFNAPHFPLSAPESYLDKYKNLSKASALRAAVIDAFDEAVGRILTSIKTKGLSENTLVIFISDNGADQTGRNIPFRGGKGSVYEGGIRLPCFMRLPGKIQPGTRSHQATSAQDLYPTIASAVGVSLEANQKMDGRDRWAALLGANAPQREPFVIAGSDMAMFDGDWKLIQSADGRLTLFNLDKDPHEQNNVWYQNVEVGERLKKSLVEMTAGFPNLSQRRGPAPRPARPGR
;
A
#
# COMPACT_ATOMS: atom_id res chain seq x y z
N MET A 1 -16.95 42.97 -10.61
CA MET A 1 -16.44 44.28 -10.15
C MET A 1 -14.99 44.53 -10.60
N CYS A 2 -14.41 43.68 -11.46
CA CYS A 2 -13.08 43.91 -12.07
C CYS A 2 -13.09 44.44 -13.52
N LEU A 3 -14.27 44.53 -14.16
CA LEU A 3 -14.38 44.92 -15.58
C LEU A 3 -14.46 46.46 -15.79
N LEU A 4 -14.68 47.23 -14.74
CA LEU A 4 -14.81 48.71 -14.83
C LEU A 4 -13.48 49.48 -14.65
N LEU A 5 -12.40 48.79 -14.28
CA LEU A 5 -11.08 49.42 -14.06
C LEU A 5 -10.15 49.42 -15.29
N PHE A 6 -10.50 48.69 -16.37
CA PHE A 6 -9.66 48.62 -17.57
C PHE A 6 -9.95 49.71 -18.62
N PHE A 7 -11.09 50.43 -18.51
CA PHE A 7 -11.44 51.48 -19.45
C PHE A 7 -10.82 52.86 -19.13
N SER A 8 -10.11 52.98 -17.99
CA SER A 8 -9.56 54.28 -17.57
C SER A 8 -8.14 54.60 -18.08
N PHE A 9 -7.52 53.72 -18.87
CA PHE A 9 -6.12 53.84 -19.26
C PHE A 9 -5.84 53.81 -20.77
N LEU A 10 -6.84 53.80 -21.63
CA LEU A 10 -6.61 53.99 -23.07
C LEU A 10 -7.03 55.41 -23.46
N PRO A 11 -6.10 56.31 -23.80
CA PRO A 11 -6.44 57.60 -24.37
C PRO A 11 -7.04 57.32 -25.75
N ILE A 12 -8.34 57.50 -25.89
CA ILE A 12 -9.00 57.54 -27.22
C ILE A 12 -8.60 58.82 -27.88
N ASP A 13 -7.58 58.80 -28.75
CA ASP A 13 -7.22 59.93 -29.61
C ASP A 13 -8.33 60.10 -30.65
N SER A 14 -8.95 61.25 -30.63
CA SER A 14 -10.02 61.67 -31.57
C SER A 14 -9.61 61.66 -33.05
N ARG A 15 -8.37 61.29 -33.37
CA ARG A 15 -7.81 61.21 -34.74
C ARG A 15 -7.63 59.75 -35.22
N MET A 16 -8.11 58.75 -34.49
CA MET A 16 -8.02 57.41 -34.99
C MET A 16 -8.86 57.18 -36.25
N PRO A 17 -8.31 56.67 -37.35
CA PRO A 17 -9.07 56.35 -38.54
C PRO A 17 -10.13 55.31 -38.25
N PHE A 18 -11.35 55.49 -38.72
CA PHE A 18 -12.54 54.67 -38.49
C PHE A 18 -12.29 53.20 -38.69
N ARG A 19 -11.38 52.82 -39.58
CA ARG A 19 -10.95 51.38 -39.75
C ARG A 19 -10.25 50.81 -38.54
N THR A 20 -9.43 51.59 -37.83
CA THR A 20 -8.69 51.12 -36.63
C THR A 20 -9.64 50.90 -35.44
N LEU A 21 -10.62 51.82 -35.30
CA LEU A 21 -11.68 51.67 -34.31
C LEU A 21 -12.56 50.43 -34.58
N LEU A 22 -12.88 50.17 -35.86
CA LEU A 22 -13.67 49.01 -36.26
C LEU A 22 -12.91 47.69 -35.99
N TYR A 23 -11.59 47.66 -36.25
CA TYR A 23 -10.76 46.48 -35.90
C TYR A 23 -10.67 46.26 -34.40
N ALA A 24 -10.55 47.32 -33.61
CA ALA A 24 -10.53 47.20 -32.15
C ALA A 24 -11.87 46.67 -31.60
N ILE A 25 -13.00 47.14 -32.15
CA ILE A 25 -14.35 46.68 -31.78
C ILE A 25 -14.57 45.23 -32.24
N VAL A 26 -14.14 44.86 -33.44
CA VAL A 26 -14.27 43.48 -33.94
C VAL A 26 -13.38 42.54 -33.14
N LEU A 27 -12.13 42.94 -32.81
CA LEU A 27 -11.23 42.15 -31.97
C LEU A 27 -11.80 41.97 -30.54
N PHE A 28 -12.42 43.04 -29.99
CA PHE A 28 -13.08 42.98 -28.69
C PHE A 28 -14.31 42.08 -28.71
N LEU A 29 -15.13 42.12 -29.77
CA LEU A 29 -16.28 41.24 -29.96
C LEU A 29 -15.84 39.78 -30.17
N VAL A 30 -14.75 39.51 -30.92
CA VAL A 30 -14.21 38.18 -31.11
C VAL A 30 -13.65 37.61 -29.80
N LEU A 31 -12.98 38.43 -28.99
CA LEU A 31 -12.50 38.06 -27.67
C LEU A 31 -13.63 37.88 -26.64
N SER A 32 -14.77 38.53 -26.83
CA SER A 32 -15.98 38.41 -26.00
C SER A 32 -16.83 37.17 -26.34
N PHE A 33 -16.64 36.60 -27.52
CA PHE A 33 -17.32 35.38 -27.98
C PHE A 33 -16.51 34.09 -27.72
N PHE A 34 -15.29 34.18 -27.16
CA PHE A 34 -14.69 33.01 -26.56
C PHE A 34 -15.54 32.66 -25.32
N PRO A 35 -16.16 31.47 -25.29
CA PRO A 35 -17.05 31.14 -24.21
C PRO A 35 -16.24 31.11 -22.90
N ILE A 36 -16.56 32.02 -21.98
CA ILE A 36 -16.11 31.98 -20.58
C ILE A 36 -16.48 30.62 -19.94
N ALA A 37 -17.37 29.87 -20.56
CA ALA A 37 -17.71 28.51 -20.21
C ALA A 37 -16.51 27.55 -20.20
N ASP A 38 -15.53 27.68 -21.11
CA ASP A 38 -14.34 26.84 -21.14
C ASP A 38 -13.25 27.29 -20.15
N ALA A 39 -13.25 28.55 -19.74
CA ALA A 39 -12.34 29.03 -18.69
C ALA A 39 -12.80 28.67 -17.27
N LEU A 40 -14.08 28.31 -17.08
CA LEU A 40 -14.62 27.80 -15.82
C LEU A 40 -14.57 26.24 -15.71
N ALA A 41 -14.23 25.58 -16.81
CA ALA A 41 -14.17 24.10 -16.85
C ALA A 41 -12.85 23.52 -16.34
N VAL A 42 -11.85 24.31 -15.93
CA VAL A 42 -10.56 23.82 -15.44
C VAL A 42 -10.32 24.27 -14.01
N PHE A 43 -11.29 24.06 -13.12
CA PHE A 43 -10.95 23.72 -11.75
C PHE A 43 -10.82 22.20 -11.67
N GLU A 44 -9.85 21.66 -12.41
CA GLU A 44 -9.38 20.32 -12.12
C GLU A 44 -9.01 20.25 -10.65
N ASN A 45 -9.50 19.24 -10.00
CA ASN A 45 -9.14 18.95 -8.63
C ASN A 45 -7.61 18.87 -8.51
N THR A 46 -7.00 19.85 -7.86
CA THR A 46 -5.55 19.93 -7.65
C THR A 46 -5.06 18.98 -6.58
N LYS A 47 -5.97 18.30 -5.85
CA LYS A 47 -5.60 17.33 -4.82
C LYS A 47 -5.08 16.05 -5.45
N THR A 48 -3.97 15.54 -4.92
CA THR A 48 -3.30 14.34 -5.38
C THR A 48 -4.15 13.09 -5.12
N ASN A 49 -4.35 12.26 -6.13
CA ASN A 49 -4.96 10.94 -5.99
C ASN A 49 -4.00 9.97 -5.29
N VAL A 50 -4.55 8.92 -4.67
CA VAL A 50 -3.78 7.86 -4.04
C VAL A 50 -4.18 6.51 -4.61
N LEU A 51 -3.21 5.77 -5.13
CA LEU A 51 -3.36 4.39 -5.59
C LEU A 51 -2.40 3.50 -4.81
N ILE A 52 -2.93 2.55 -4.05
CA ILE A 52 -2.15 1.50 -3.39
C ILE A 52 -2.35 0.19 -4.15
N LEU A 53 -1.26 -0.39 -4.64
CA LEU A 53 -1.18 -1.70 -5.25
C LEU A 53 -0.60 -2.66 -4.21
N PHE A 54 -1.43 -3.53 -3.65
CA PHE A 54 -1.11 -4.31 -2.47
C PHE A 54 -1.06 -5.81 -2.82
N ALA A 55 0.15 -6.40 -2.80
CA ALA A 55 0.38 -7.82 -2.99
C ALA A 55 0.13 -8.61 -1.70
N ASP A 56 -0.20 -9.90 -1.81
CA ASP A 56 -0.44 -10.83 -0.72
C ASP A 56 0.61 -11.95 -0.76
N ASP A 57 1.50 -12.02 0.23
CA ASP A 57 2.60 -13.00 0.31
C ASP A 57 3.71 -12.84 -0.75
N LEU A 58 3.99 -11.63 -1.22
CA LEU A 58 5.08 -11.40 -2.17
C LEU A 58 6.40 -11.13 -1.44
N GLY A 59 7.38 -12.01 -1.62
CA GLY A 59 8.72 -11.81 -1.08
C GLY A 59 9.60 -10.90 -1.93
N SER A 60 10.58 -10.26 -1.32
CA SER A 60 11.53 -9.39 -2.04
C SER A 60 12.25 -10.13 -3.18
N GLY A 61 12.61 -11.40 -2.97
CA GLY A 61 13.32 -12.21 -3.95
C GLY A 61 12.44 -12.79 -5.07
N ASP A 62 11.14 -12.51 -5.08
CA ASP A 62 10.24 -12.92 -6.17
C ASP A 62 10.29 -11.95 -7.37
N LEU A 63 10.67 -10.68 -7.14
CA LEU A 63 10.68 -9.64 -8.19
C LEU A 63 11.89 -9.78 -9.12
N GLY A 64 11.68 -9.54 -10.42
CA GLY A 64 12.73 -9.58 -11.44
C GLY A 64 13.89 -8.63 -11.12
N MET A 65 13.62 -7.41 -10.72
CA MET A 65 14.64 -6.42 -10.33
C MET A 65 15.52 -6.86 -9.14
N HIS A 66 15.04 -7.77 -8.31
CA HIS A 66 15.78 -8.35 -7.18
C HIS A 66 16.39 -9.74 -7.50
N GLY A 67 16.44 -10.13 -8.79
CA GLY A 67 16.98 -11.41 -9.24
C GLY A 67 16.02 -12.59 -9.11
N GLY A 68 14.73 -12.33 -8.99
CA GLY A 68 13.66 -13.32 -9.07
C GLY A 68 13.54 -13.92 -10.48
N VAL A 69 12.99 -15.14 -10.56
CA VAL A 69 12.70 -15.79 -11.83
C VAL A 69 11.39 -15.34 -12.46
N CYS A 70 10.58 -14.59 -11.73
CA CYS A 70 9.30 -14.10 -12.18
C CYS A 70 9.49 -12.88 -13.11
N HIS A 71 8.68 -12.82 -14.15
CA HIS A 71 8.67 -11.70 -15.08
C HIS A 71 7.80 -10.58 -14.51
N THR A 72 8.41 -9.47 -14.02
CA THR A 72 7.73 -8.37 -13.34
C THR A 72 8.03 -6.99 -13.93
N PRO A 73 7.97 -6.81 -15.28
CA PRO A 73 8.43 -5.59 -15.95
C PRO A 73 7.61 -4.34 -15.59
N ASN A 74 6.34 -4.47 -15.21
CA ASN A 74 5.50 -3.34 -14.86
C ASN A 74 5.79 -2.85 -13.43
N ILE A 75 6.00 -3.77 -12.49
CA ILE A 75 6.40 -3.47 -11.11
C ILE A 75 7.83 -2.92 -11.12
N ASP A 76 8.75 -3.54 -11.86
CA ASP A 76 10.15 -3.10 -11.98
C ASP A 76 10.23 -1.69 -12.59
N ARG A 77 9.40 -1.38 -13.59
CA ARG A 77 9.28 -0.04 -14.16
C ARG A 77 8.74 0.96 -13.14
N LEU A 78 7.68 0.62 -12.37
CA LEU A 78 7.15 1.48 -11.32
C LEU A 78 8.25 1.83 -10.30
N ALA A 79 9.06 0.86 -9.89
CA ALA A 79 10.20 1.07 -9.01
C ALA A 79 11.24 2.03 -9.61
N SER A 80 11.55 1.87 -10.90
CA SER A 80 12.50 2.74 -11.61
C SER A 80 11.99 4.17 -11.83
N GLU A 81 10.68 4.34 -11.93
CA GLU A 81 10.01 5.65 -12.08
C GLU A 81 9.77 6.37 -10.73
N GLY A 82 10.15 5.76 -9.61
CA GLY A 82 9.90 6.28 -8.27
C GLY A 82 11.08 6.07 -7.32
N VAL A 83 10.77 5.90 -6.04
CA VAL A 83 11.70 5.58 -4.96
C VAL A 83 11.45 4.17 -4.43
N GLU A 84 12.51 3.39 -4.28
CA GLU A 84 12.48 2.13 -3.53
C GLU A 84 12.75 2.38 -2.05
N LEU A 85 11.84 1.98 -1.16
CA LEU A 85 12.05 1.99 0.27
C LEU A 85 12.72 0.67 0.68
N THR A 86 14.03 0.65 0.73
CA THR A 86 14.81 -0.58 0.96
C THR A 86 14.70 -1.14 2.37
N ARG A 87 14.13 -0.37 3.31
CA ARG A 87 13.85 -0.75 4.71
C ARG A 87 12.39 -0.48 5.06
N TYR A 88 11.48 -0.96 4.20
CA TYR A 88 10.04 -0.97 4.50
C TYR A 88 9.68 -2.25 5.25
N TYR A 89 8.94 -2.09 6.35
CA TYR A 89 8.57 -3.17 7.26
C TYR A 89 7.06 -3.33 7.37
N GLY A 90 6.54 -4.45 6.88
CA GLY A 90 5.21 -4.93 7.19
C GLY A 90 5.18 -5.74 8.48
N TYR A 91 4.13 -6.53 8.67
CA TYR A 91 4.00 -7.47 9.78
C TYR A 91 4.19 -8.90 9.29
N PRO A 92 4.36 -9.89 10.21
CA PRO A 92 4.58 -11.28 9.81
C PRO A 92 3.40 -11.94 9.11
N PHE A 93 2.20 -11.35 9.18
CA PHE A 93 0.96 -11.87 8.63
C PHE A 93 0.10 -10.79 7.97
N CYS A 94 -0.84 -11.23 7.12
CA CYS A 94 -1.69 -10.36 6.30
C CYS A 94 -2.54 -9.39 7.14
N SER A 95 -3.37 -9.88 8.07
CA SER A 95 -4.29 -9.03 8.84
C SER A 95 -3.59 -7.95 9.65
N PRO A 96 -2.47 -8.23 10.37
CA PRO A 96 -1.73 -7.17 11.05
C PRO A 96 -1.20 -6.09 10.11
N SER A 97 -0.64 -6.45 8.96
CA SER A 97 -0.11 -5.45 8.01
C SER A 97 -1.22 -4.55 7.45
N ARG A 98 -2.35 -5.15 7.10
CA ARG A 98 -3.54 -4.43 6.61
C ARG A 98 -4.11 -3.51 7.67
N ALA A 99 -4.21 -3.97 8.93
CA ALA A 99 -4.65 -3.16 10.05
C ALA A 99 -3.69 -2.00 10.35
N ALA A 100 -2.37 -2.24 10.30
CA ALA A 100 -1.35 -1.21 10.51
C ALA A 100 -1.44 -0.10 9.45
N LEU A 101 -1.51 -0.46 8.17
CA LEU A 101 -1.70 0.49 7.07
C LEU A 101 -2.95 1.33 7.25
N LEU A 102 -4.07 0.68 7.59
CA LEU A 102 -5.37 1.33 7.63
C LEU A 102 -5.55 2.23 8.86
N THR A 103 -4.95 1.85 10.02
CA THR A 103 -5.15 2.57 11.29
C THR A 103 -3.98 3.46 11.71
N GLY A 104 -2.79 3.27 11.13
CA GLY A 104 -1.56 3.93 11.60
C GLY A 104 -1.13 3.48 12.99
N GLN A 105 -1.69 2.40 13.52
CA GLN A 105 -1.42 1.91 14.88
C GLN A 105 -0.89 0.48 14.85
N MET A 106 -0.20 0.08 15.93
CA MET A 106 0.25 -1.30 16.10
C MET A 106 -0.96 -2.24 16.25
N PRO A 107 -1.18 -3.20 15.34
CA PRO A 107 -2.39 -4.03 15.30
C PRO A 107 -2.61 -4.84 16.56
N ARG A 108 -1.52 -5.18 17.27
CA ARG A 108 -1.59 -5.91 18.53
C ARG A 108 -2.32 -5.16 19.64
N ARG A 109 -2.47 -3.82 19.52
CA ARG A 109 -3.35 -3.03 20.43
C ARG A 109 -4.79 -3.47 20.36
N PHE A 110 -5.21 -3.98 19.20
CA PHE A 110 -6.56 -4.51 18.95
C PHE A 110 -6.64 -6.03 19.08
N GLY A 111 -5.53 -6.67 19.52
CA GLY A 111 -5.42 -8.14 19.58
C GLY A 111 -5.23 -8.79 18.21
N ILE A 112 -4.89 -8.05 17.15
CA ILE A 112 -4.61 -8.57 15.81
C ILE A 112 -3.11 -8.82 15.70
N ALA A 113 -2.67 -10.04 15.98
CA ALA A 113 -1.26 -10.45 15.93
C ALA A 113 -0.98 -11.53 14.87
N TYR A 114 -2.03 -12.12 14.31
CA TYR A 114 -2.00 -13.22 13.34
C TYR A 114 -2.99 -12.97 12.21
N ALA A 115 -2.96 -13.82 11.20
CA ALA A 115 -4.00 -13.87 10.18
C ALA A 115 -5.35 -14.21 10.83
N LEU A 116 -6.34 -13.37 10.61
CA LEU A 116 -7.68 -13.56 11.14
C LEU A 116 -8.41 -14.68 10.41
N GLY A 117 -9.17 -15.47 11.15
CA GLY A 117 -10.14 -16.38 10.54
C GLY A 117 -11.34 -15.62 9.96
N ALA A 118 -12.00 -16.22 8.96
CA ALA A 118 -13.11 -15.59 8.21
C ALA A 118 -14.29 -15.08 9.07
N ARG A 119 -14.44 -15.57 10.30
CA ARG A 119 -15.54 -15.20 11.21
C ARG A 119 -15.06 -14.46 12.48
N GLU A 120 -13.79 -14.12 12.56
CA GLU A 120 -13.28 -13.36 13.69
C GLU A 120 -13.73 -11.89 13.60
N PRO A 121 -13.98 -11.24 14.75
CA PRO A 121 -14.40 -9.84 14.77
C PRO A 121 -13.36 -8.89 14.16
N GLY A 122 -12.08 -9.13 14.40
CA GLY A 122 -10.97 -8.39 13.80
C GLY A 122 -10.91 -6.92 14.23
N LEU A 123 -10.91 -6.03 13.25
CA LEU A 123 -10.74 -4.58 13.48
C LEU A 123 -11.94 -4.02 14.25
N PRO A 124 -11.73 -3.39 15.43
CA PRO A 124 -12.83 -2.77 16.17
C PRO A 124 -13.57 -1.71 15.35
N ALA A 125 -14.89 -1.68 15.48
CA ALA A 125 -15.72 -0.68 14.83
C ALA A 125 -15.40 0.75 15.35
N GLY A 126 -15.55 1.74 14.48
CA GLY A 126 -15.42 3.16 14.85
C GLY A 126 -13.98 3.67 14.97
N LEU A 127 -12.97 2.84 14.74
CA LEU A 127 -11.58 3.33 14.71
C LEU A 127 -11.37 4.34 13.58
N PRO A 128 -10.55 5.38 13.83
CA PRO A 128 -10.04 6.21 12.74
C PRO A 128 -9.25 5.35 11.75
N THR A 129 -9.60 5.47 10.47
CA THR A 129 -8.93 4.76 9.37
C THR A 129 -8.47 5.74 8.32
N LEU A 130 -7.42 5.39 7.56
CA LEU A 130 -6.94 6.20 6.43
C LEU A 130 -8.08 6.47 5.42
N SER A 131 -8.87 5.45 5.09
CA SER A 131 -10.02 5.57 4.21
C SER A 131 -11.04 6.57 4.74
N ARG A 132 -11.38 6.53 6.02
CA ARG A 132 -12.32 7.46 6.66
C ARG A 132 -11.78 8.89 6.69
N THR A 133 -10.50 9.08 7.00
CA THR A 133 -9.84 10.38 6.99
C THR A 133 -9.82 11.01 5.59
N LEU A 134 -9.49 10.21 4.58
CA LEU A 134 -9.51 10.68 3.20
C LEU A 134 -10.95 10.95 2.71
N GLN A 135 -11.91 10.08 3.06
CA GLN A 135 -13.33 10.28 2.77
C GLN A 135 -13.84 11.61 3.34
N SER A 136 -13.55 11.89 4.63
CA SER A 136 -13.92 13.15 5.28
C SER A 136 -13.24 14.38 4.66
N SER A 137 -12.12 14.17 3.96
CA SER A 137 -11.39 15.20 3.21
C SER A 137 -11.85 15.36 1.76
N GLY A 138 -12.96 14.69 1.38
CA GLY A 138 -13.58 14.81 0.06
C GLY A 138 -13.05 13.83 -0.99
N TYR A 139 -12.34 12.78 -0.60
CA TYR A 139 -11.90 11.71 -1.50
C TYR A 139 -13.04 10.71 -1.78
N GLN A 140 -13.12 10.26 -3.02
CA GLN A 140 -13.79 9.00 -3.36
C GLN A 140 -12.90 7.86 -2.86
N THR A 141 -13.41 6.96 -2.03
CA THR A 141 -12.59 5.95 -1.35
C THR A 141 -13.04 4.56 -1.73
N TRP A 142 -12.14 3.76 -2.32
CA TRP A 142 -12.47 2.46 -2.90
C TRP A 142 -11.50 1.38 -2.46
N LEU A 143 -12.03 0.23 -2.08
CA LEU A 143 -11.29 -1.00 -1.86
C LEU A 143 -11.68 -2.03 -2.91
N VAL A 144 -10.70 -2.55 -3.62
CA VAL A 144 -10.89 -3.63 -4.60
C VAL A 144 -9.98 -4.79 -4.24
N GLY A 145 -10.54 -5.98 -4.02
CA GLY A 145 -9.82 -7.19 -3.64
C GLY A 145 -10.00 -7.57 -2.16
N LYS A 146 -8.92 -7.97 -1.51
CA LYS A 146 -8.91 -8.58 -0.18
C LYS A 146 -9.10 -7.57 0.95
N TRP A 147 -10.08 -7.84 1.83
CA TRP A 147 -10.25 -7.13 3.10
C TRP A 147 -9.41 -7.70 4.23
N HIS A 148 -9.74 -8.89 4.69
CA HIS A 148 -9.08 -9.68 5.73
C HIS A 148 -8.84 -8.96 7.06
N LEU A 149 -9.77 -8.10 7.48
CA LEU A 149 -9.73 -7.40 8.76
C LEU A 149 -10.92 -7.75 9.68
N GLY A 150 -11.60 -8.86 9.41
CA GLY A 150 -12.67 -9.40 10.25
C GLY A 150 -14.04 -8.78 9.96
N THR A 151 -15.02 -9.17 10.78
CA THR A 151 -16.45 -8.91 10.55
C THR A 151 -16.99 -7.71 11.32
N ALA A 152 -16.30 -7.21 12.36
CA ALA A 152 -16.81 -6.12 13.21
C ALA A 152 -16.75 -4.74 12.53
N SER A 153 -15.92 -4.57 11.54
CA SER A 153 -15.79 -3.32 10.78
C SER A 153 -15.56 -3.64 9.30
N PRO A 154 -16.62 -4.01 8.54
CA PRO A 154 -16.51 -4.32 7.11
C PRO A 154 -16.07 -3.08 6.31
N PRO A 155 -15.62 -3.24 5.05
CA PRO A 155 -15.02 -2.17 4.26
C PRO A 155 -15.85 -0.88 4.20
N LEU A 156 -17.16 -0.98 3.91
CA LEU A 156 -18.03 0.20 3.80
C LEU A 156 -18.19 0.93 5.14
N GLN A 157 -18.13 0.21 6.26
CA GLN A 157 -18.15 0.80 7.60
C GLN A 157 -16.78 1.31 8.04
N SER A 158 -15.72 1.02 7.30
CA SER A 158 -14.35 1.46 7.55
C SER A 158 -13.94 2.69 6.72
N GLY A 159 -14.91 3.36 6.07
CA GLY A 159 -14.69 4.60 5.32
C GLY A 159 -14.41 4.40 3.83
N PHE A 160 -14.68 3.23 3.25
CA PHE A 160 -14.71 3.04 1.81
C PHE A 160 -16.12 3.29 1.25
N ASN A 161 -16.22 4.07 0.16
CA ASN A 161 -17.47 4.30 -0.56
C ASN A 161 -17.87 3.12 -1.43
N HIS A 162 -16.87 2.32 -1.84
CA HIS A 162 -17.06 1.16 -2.69
C HIS A 162 -16.16 0.02 -2.24
N PHE A 163 -16.70 -1.19 -2.28
CA PHE A 163 -15.97 -2.43 -2.06
C PHE A 163 -16.34 -3.46 -3.13
N TYR A 164 -15.33 -4.08 -3.71
CA TYR A 164 -15.46 -5.22 -4.60
C TYR A 164 -14.35 -6.23 -4.32
N GLY A 165 -14.68 -7.49 -4.05
CA GLY A 165 -13.71 -8.51 -3.73
C GLY A 165 -14.19 -9.48 -2.66
N PHE A 166 -13.31 -9.84 -1.71
CA PHE A 166 -13.56 -10.87 -0.71
C PHE A 166 -13.11 -10.43 0.70
N GLU A 167 -13.77 -10.98 1.71
CA GLU A 167 -13.51 -10.60 3.11
C GLU A 167 -12.59 -11.58 3.84
N GLY A 168 -12.50 -12.81 3.39
CA GLY A 168 -11.75 -13.88 4.02
C GLY A 168 -10.22 -13.81 3.82
N PRO A 169 -9.51 -14.79 4.41
CA PRO A 169 -8.06 -14.88 4.31
C PRO A 169 -7.56 -15.28 2.91
N GLU A 170 -8.28 -16.13 2.22
CA GLU A 170 -7.93 -16.69 0.90
C GLU A 170 -9.18 -17.04 0.08
N ILE A 171 -9.03 -17.03 -1.23
CA ILE A 171 -10.02 -17.53 -2.18
C ILE A 171 -9.36 -18.35 -3.28
N ASP A 172 -10.13 -19.24 -3.91
CA ASP A 172 -9.75 -19.83 -5.20
C ASP A 172 -9.74 -18.75 -6.29
N TYR A 173 -8.74 -18.75 -7.18
CA TYR A 173 -8.56 -17.71 -8.19
C TYR A 173 -9.62 -17.71 -9.30
N PHE A 174 -10.32 -18.83 -9.52
CA PHE A 174 -11.33 -18.95 -10.58
C PHE A 174 -12.75 -19.17 -10.04
N ALA A 175 -12.87 -19.97 -8.98
CA ALA A 175 -14.16 -20.26 -8.37
C ALA A 175 -14.60 -19.18 -7.37
N HIS A 176 -13.67 -18.32 -6.91
CA HIS A 176 -13.88 -17.26 -5.91
C HIS A 176 -14.49 -17.79 -4.62
N THR A 177 -14.14 -19.02 -4.27
CA THR A 177 -14.61 -19.68 -3.05
C THR A 177 -13.51 -19.74 -1.99
N ASN A 178 -13.91 -19.67 -0.73
CA ASN A 178 -13.04 -19.93 0.40
C ASN A 178 -12.73 -21.44 0.52
N LYS A 179 -11.86 -21.81 1.47
CA LYS A 179 -11.48 -23.22 1.70
C LYS A 179 -12.61 -24.16 2.10
N ARG A 180 -13.82 -23.65 2.35
CA ARG A 180 -15.02 -24.46 2.62
C ARG A 180 -15.87 -24.65 1.38
N GLY A 181 -15.50 -24.07 0.24
CA GLY A 181 -16.27 -24.07 -1.00
C GLY A 181 -17.40 -23.03 -1.01
N GLU A 182 -17.46 -22.14 -0.01
CA GLU A 182 -18.44 -21.06 0.04
C GLU A 182 -17.95 -19.87 -0.81
N VAL A 183 -18.82 -19.25 -1.60
CA VAL A 183 -18.48 -18.06 -2.40
C VAL A 183 -18.14 -16.90 -1.44
N ASP A 184 -16.95 -16.35 -1.56
CA ASP A 184 -16.50 -15.14 -0.87
C ASP A 184 -16.10 -14.11 -1.94
N TRP A 185 -17.09 -13.64 -2.69
CA TRP A 185 -16.92 -12.63 -3.72
C TRP A 185 -18.14 -11.72 -3.75
N GLN A 186 -17.92 -10.42 -3.60
CA GLN A 186 -19.02 -9.49 -3.42
C GLN A 186 -18.76 -8.11 -4.01
N ARG A 187 -19.83 -7.35 -4.21
CA ARG A 187 -19.81 -5.92 -4.50
C ARG A 187 -20.73 -5.21 -3.50
N ASN A 188 -20.16 -4.32 -2.68
CA ASN A 188 -20.88 -3.50 -1.69
C ASN A 188 -21.82 -4.31 -0.77
N GLY A 189 -21.33 -5.46 -0.28
CA GLY A 189 -22.09 -6.35 0.62
C GLY A 189 -23.04 -7.31 -0.08
N GLN A 190 -23.12 -7.28 -1.41
CA GLN A 190 -23.94 -8.21 -2.21
C GLN A 190 -23.02 -9.25 -2.86
N THR A 191 -23.29 -10.54 -2.62
CA THR A 191 -22.57 -11.63 -3.30
C THR A 191 -22.73 -11.52 -4.80
N VAL A 192 -21.63 -11.66 -5.53
CA VAL A 192 -21.57 -11.65 -6.99
C VAL A 192 -21.04 -12.98 -7.48
N ASN A 193 -21.73 -13.57 -8.46
CA ASN A 193 -21.27 -14.77 -9.15
C ASN A 193 -20.72 -14.36 -10.52
N GLU A 194 -19.41 -14.34 -10.63
CA GLU A 194 -18.71 -13.98 -11.86
C GLU A 194 -17.77 -15.11 -12.28
N THR A 195 -17.51 -15.21 -13.57
CA THR A 195 -16.47 -16.10 -14.13
C THR A 195 -15.25 -15.28 -14.50
N GLY A 196 -14.05 -15.81 -14.25
CA GLY A 196 -12.80 -15.17 -14.59
C GLY A 196 -11.71 -15.40 -13.55
N TYR A 197 -10.52 -14.96 -13.88
CA TYR A 197 -9.37 -15.01 -12.97
C TYR A 197 -9.42 -13.82 -12.02
N SER A 198 -9.49 -14.06 -10.71
CA SER A 198 -9.70 -13.02 -9.69
C SER A 198 -8.75 -11.84 -9.80
N THR A 199 -7.46 -12.09 -10.11
CA THR A 199 -6.47 -11.05 -10.30
C THR A 199 -6.86 -10.08 -11.42
N PHE A 200 -7.41 -10.59 -12.54
CA PHE A 200 -7.88 -9.74 -13.63
C PHE A 200 -9.22 -9.08 -13.35
N LEU A 201 -10.12 -9.74 -12.64
CA LEU A 201 -11.37 -9.12 -12.20
C LEU A 201 -11.13 -7.94 -11.27
N ILE A 202 -10.17 -8.08 -10.32
CA ILE A 202 -9.71 -7.00 -9.44
C ILE A 202 -9.17 -5.83 -10.26
N ALA A 203 -8.30 -6.10 -11.24
CA ALA A 203 -7.76 -5.04 -12.10
C ALA A 203 -8.83 -4.36 -12.95
N ASN A 204 -9.77 -5.14 -13.51
CA ASN A 204 -10.88 -4.61 -14.31
C ASN A 204 -11.78 -3.67 -13.49
N GLU A 205 -12.12 -4.05 -12.26
CA GLU A 205 -12.93 -3.21 -11.38
C GLU A 205 -12.18 -1.94 -10.97
N ALA A 206 -10.88 -2.03 -10.67
CA ALA A 206 -10.05 -0.86 -10.39
C ALA A 206 -10.03 0.12 -11.58
N ILE A 207 -9.87 -0.39 -12.80
CA ILE A 207 -9.90 0.41 -14.04
C ILE A 207 -11.30 1.03 -14.25
N ARG A 208 -12.37 0.26 -14.05
CA ARG A 208 -13.74 0.76 -14.15
C ARG A 208 -13.99 1.95 -13.20
N LEU A 209 -13.55 1.84 -11.94
CA LEU A 209 -13.69 2.92 -10.96
C LEU A 209 -12.88 4.17 -11.36
N ILE A 210 -11.68 4.00 -11.91
CA ILE A 210 -10.87 5.10 -12.43
C ILE A 210 -11.60 5.77 -13.61
N ASP A 211 -12.22 4.99 -14.49
CA ASP A 211 -12.94 5.49 -15.67
C ASP A 211 -14.22 6.25 -15.31
N GLU A 212 -14.97 5.75 -14.35
CA GLU A 212 -16.28 6.27 -13.92
C GLU A 212 -16.17 7.31 -12.78
N ARG A 213 -14.96 7.68 -12.35
CA ARG A 213 -14.76 8.62 -11.23
C ARG A 213 -15.43 9.96 -11.44
N ASP A 214 -15.87 10.60 -10.38
CA ASP A 214 -16.16 12.04 -10.40
C ASP A 214 -14.83 12.81 -10.51
N THR A 215 -14.62 13.49 -11.65
CA THR A 215 -13.37 14.23 -11.94
C THR A 215 -13.17 15.45 -11.05
N ARG A 216 -14.19 15.90 -10.33
CA ARG A 216 -14.14 17.04 -9.39
C ARG A 216 -13.55 16.66 -8.03
N SER A 217 -13.47 15.38 -7.74
CA SER A 217 -12.98 14.85 -6.45
C SER A 217 -11.77 13.94 -6.64
N PRO A 218 -10.76 14.01 -5.75
CA PRO A 218 -9.67 13.06 -5.77
C PRO A 218 -10.17 11.66 -5.40
N PHE A 219 -9.39 10.64 -5.71
CA PHE A 219 -9.69 9.28 -5.25
C PHE A 219 -8.58 8.70 -4.38
N TYR A 220 -8.97 7.83 -3.48
CA TYR A 220 -8.14 6.86 -2.79
C TYR A 220 -8.59 5.46 -3.21
N LEU A 221 -7.78 4.77 -3.97
CA LEU A 221 -8.02 3.41 -4.44
C LEU A 221 -6.99 2.45 -3.84
N GLN A 222 -7.45 1.53 -3.01
CA GLN A 222 -6.64 0.42 -2.51
C GLN A 222 -6.99 -0.84 -3.30
N VAL A 223 -6.06 -1.30 -4.15
CA VAL A 223 -6.19 -2.53 -4.92
C VAL A 223 -5.41 -3.62 -4.18
N ALA A 224 -6.12 -4.45 -3.44
CA ALA A 224 -5.57 -5.48 -2.58
C ALA A 224 -5.72 -6.85 -3.25
N PHE A 225 -4.74 -7.25 -4.03
CA PHE A 225 -4.76 -8.52 -4.73
C PHE A 225 -4.70 -9.71 -3.77
N ASN A 226 -5.24 -10.86 -4.20
CA ASN A 226 -4.99 -12.15 -3.57
C ASN A 226 -3.68 -12.80 -4.08
N ALA A 227 -3.09 -12.28 -5.15
CA ALA A 227 -1.85 -12.77 -5.72
C ALA A 227 -0.60 -12.25 -4.95
N PRO A 228 0.40 -13.11 -4.75
CA PRO A 228 0.50 -14.52 -5.07
C PRO A 228 0.20 -15.47 -3.88
N HIS A 229 -0.83 -15.21 -3.05
CA HIS A 229 -1.25 -16.06 -1.94
C HIS A 229 -1.81 -17.41 -2.42
N PHE A 230 -1.63 -18.49 -1.64
CA PHE A 230 -2.24 -19.78 -1.93
C PHE A 230 -3.78 -19.75 -1.74
N PRO A 231 -4.54 -20.73 -2.33
CA PRO A 231 -4.11 -21.80 -3.23
C PRO A 231 -3.71 -21.24 -4.60
N LEU A 232 -2.48 -21.50 -5.02
CA LEU A 232 -1.96 -20.97 -6.27
C LEU A 232 -2.69 -21.57 -7.46
N SER A 233 -3.16 -20.70 -8.36
CA SER A 233 -3.71 -21.07 -9.67
C SER A 233 -3.44 -19.95 -10.66
N ALA A 234 -3.09 -20.30 -11.91
CA ALA A 234 -2.79 -19.34 -12.96
C ALA A 234 -3.43 -19.76 -14.29
N PRO A 235 -3.75 -18.81 -15.18
CA PRO A 235 -4.17 -19.15 -16.52
C PRO A 235 -3.06 -19.92 -17.26
N GLU A 236 -3.44 -20.88 -18.10
CA GLU A 236 -2.51 -21.77 -18.79
C GLU A 236 -1.47 -21.04 -19.64
N SER A 237 -1.88 -19.94 -20.29
CA SER A 237 -0.96 -19.08 -21.07
C SER A 237 0.20 -18.50 -20.29
N TYR A 238 0.07 -18.33 -18.97
CA TYR A 238 1.17 -17.90 -18.09
C TYR A 238 2.02 -19.08 -17.64
N LEU A 239 1.41 -20.24 -17.34
CA LEU A 239 2.15 -21.46 -17.00
C LEU A 239 3.09 -21.90 -18.12
N ASP A 240 2.67 -21.74 -19.37
CA ASP A 240 3.44 -22.08 -20.55
C ASP A 240 4.78 -21.36 -20.67
N LYS A 241 4.86 -20.16 -20.12
CA LYS A 241 6.11 -19.37 -20.11
C LYS A 241 7.19 -19.97 -19.20
N TYR A 242 6.82 -20.79 -18.22
CA TYR A 242 7.68 -21.29 -17.15
C TYR A 242 7.87 -22.82 -17.16
N LYS A 243 7.65 -23.50 -18.28
CA LYS A 243 7.73 -24.97 -18.43
C LYS A 243 9.08 -25.57 -18.01
N ASN A 244 10.15 -24.76 -18.04
CA ASN A 244 11.50 -25.18 -17.67
C ASN A 244 11.76 -25.18 -16.15
N LEU A 245 10.84 -24.67 -15.34
CA LEU A 245 10.94 -24.65 -13.90
C LEU A 245 10.26 -25.88 -13.28
N SER A 246 10.55 -26.15 -11.99
CA SER A 246 9.76 -27.13 -11.25
C SER A 246 8.28 -26.71 -11.20
N LYS A 247 7.36 -27.67 -11.12
CA LYS A 247 5.91 -27.41 -11.13
C LYS A 247 5.49 -26.33 -10.11
N ALA A 248 6.03 -26.37 -8.90
CA ALA A 248 5.72 -25.38 -7.86
C ALA A 248 6.27 -23.99 -8.20
N SER A 249 7.53 -23.92 -8.68
CA SER A 249 8.14 -22.65 -9.08
C SER A 249 7.47 -22.06 -10.32
N ALA A 250 7.10 -22.90 -11.28
CA ALA A 250 6.40 -22.48 -12.50
C ALA A 250 5.02 -21.88 -12.16
N LEU A 251 4.29 -22.53 -11.29
CA LEU A 251 2.96 -22.05 -10.87
C LEU A 251 3.06 -20.70 -10.15
N ARG A 252 3.99 -20.56 -9.21
CA ARG A 252 4.20 -19.28 -8.52
C ARG A 252 4.62 -18.18 -9.48
N ALA A 253 5.58 -18.46 -10.37
CA ALA A 253 6.04 -17.50 -11.36
C ALA A 253 4.92 -17.06 -12.31
N ALA A 254 4.07 -17.98 -12.74
CA ALA A 254 2.91 -17.70 -13.59
C ALA A 254 1.86 -16.81 -12.88
N VAL A 255 1.61 -17.04 -11.59
CA VAL A 255 0.71 -16.20 -10.78
C VAL A 255 1.27 -14.79 -10.65
N ILE A 256 2.58 -14.64 -10.41
CA ILE A 256 3.25 -13.34 -10.27
C ILE A 256 3.31 -12.60 -11.61
N ASP A 257 3.56 -13.28 -12.72
CA ASP A 257 3.54 -12.69 -14.07
C ASP A 257 2.13 -12.17 -14.42
N ALA A 258 1.07 -12.94 -14.15
CA ALA A 258 -0.30 -12.48 -14.35
C ALA A 258 -0.66 -11.30 -13.42
N PHE A 259 -0.13 -11.29 -12.20
CA PHE A 259 -0.28 -10.18 -11.27
C PHE A 259 0.45 -8.92 -11.78
N ASP A 260 1.67 -9.05 -12.28
CA ASP A 260 2.42 -7.93 -12.87
C ASP A 260 1.67 -7.32 -14.07
N GLU A 261 1.09 -8.16 -14.93
CA GLU A 261 0.24 -7.67 -16.03
C GLU A 261 -0.97 -6.90 -15.52
N ALA A 262 -1.65 -7.40 -14.48
CA ALA A 262 -2.79 -6.71 -13.86
C ALA A 262 -2.38 -5.34 -13.30
N VAL A 263 -1.24 -5.25 -12.63
CA VAL A 263 -0.63 -3.97 -12.20
C VAL A 263 -0.35 -3.06 -13.40
N GLY A 264 0.24 -3.59 -14.46
CA GLY A 264 0.54 -2.84 -15.69
C GLY A 264 -0.70 -2.26 -16.36
N ARG A 265 -1.83 -3.01 -16.37
CA ARG A 265 -3.11 -2.54 -16.92
C ARG A 265 -3.67 -1.37 -16.12
N ILE A 266 -3.62 -1.41 -14.79
CA ILE A 266 -4.07 -0.31 -13.92
C ILE A 266 -3.20 0.93 -14.14
N LEU A 267 -1.86 0.78 -14.14
CA LEU A 267 -0.93 1.90 -14.39
C LEU A 267 -1.12 2.51 -15.78
N THR A 268 -1.43 1.70 -16.77
CA THR A 268 -1.78 2.15 -18.12
C THR A 268 -3.06 2.97 -18.13
N SER A 269 -4.10 2.55 -17.40
CA SER A 269 -5.34 3.33 -17.25
C SER A 269 -5.06 4.70 -16.63
N ILE A 270 -4.29 4.76 -15.52
CA ILE A 270 -3.85 6.04 -14.91
C ILE A 270 -3.16 6.94 -15.94
N LYS A 271 -2.26 6.37 -16.75
CA LYS A 271 -1.53 7.12 -17.78
C LYS A 271 -2.44 7.63 -18.89
N THR A 272 -3.30 6.78 -19.44
CA THR A 272 -4.18 7.13 -20.57
C THR A 272 -5.26 8.15 -20.20
N LYS A 273 -5.63 8.23 -18.91
CA LYS A 273 -6.54 9.24 -18.38
C LYS A 273 -5.84 10.54 -17.97
N GLY A 274 -4.54 10.69 -18.22
CA GLY A 274 -3.78 11.90 -17.87
C GLY A 274 -3.55 12.09 -16.37
N LEU A 275 -3.69 11.02 -15.55
CA LEU A 275 -3.64 11.12 -14.10
C LEU A 275 -2.24 10.87 -13.52
N SER A 276 -1.26 10.51 -14.35
CA SER A 276 0.08 10.08 -13.88
C SER A 276 0.77 11.10 -13.00
N GLU A 277 0.68 12.39 -13.37
CA GLU A 277 1.39 13.48 -12.69
C GLU A 277 0.74 13.86 -11.34
N ASN A 278 -0.54 13.48 -11.15
CA ASN A 278 -1.31 13.82 -9.96
C ASN A 278 -1.81 12.58 -9.21
N THR A 279 -1.08 11.46 -9.30
CA THR A 279 -1.40 10.23 -8.57
C THR A 279 -0.18 9.71 -7.83
N LEU A 280 -0.26 9.69 -6.50
CA LEU A 280 0.68 8.97 -5.65
C LEU A 280 0.40 7.47 -5.79
N VAL A 281 1.29 6.76 -6.46
CA VAL A 281 1.23 5.31 -6.60
C VAL A 281 2.16 4.67 -5.56
N ILE A 282 1.63 3.73 -4.79
CA ILE A 282 2.36 2.97 -3.77
C ILE A 282 2.18 1.49 -4.07
N PHE A 283 3.27 0.77 -4.26
CA PHE A 283 3.30 -0.69 -4.34
C PHE A 283 3.90 -1.26 -3.07
N ILE A 284 3.21 -2.23 -2.44
CA ILE A 284 3.65 -2.91 -1.22
C ILE A 284 3.24 -4.38 -1.21
N SER A 285 3.92 -5.18 -0.39
CA SER A 285 3.45 -6.49 0.06
C SER A 285 3.04 -6.42 1.53
N ASP A 286 2.17 -7.34 1.97
CA ASP A 286 1.70 -7.39 3.37
C ASP A 286 2.66 -8.14 4.30
N ASN A 287 3.26 -9.22 3.84
CA ASN A 287 4.30 -9.97 4.56
C ASN A 287 5.24 -10.66 3.57
N GLY A 288 6.32 -11.21 4.07
CA GLY A 288 7.22 -12.02 3.26
C GLY A 288 6.53 -13.25 2.66
N ALA A 289 7.11 -13.77 1.58
CA ALA A 289 6.60 -14.97 0.95
C ALA A 289 6.58 -16.15 1.91
N ASP A 290 5.61 -17.04 1.69
CA ASP A 290 5.55 -18.36 2.29
C ASP A 290 6.62 -19.31 1.71
N GLN A 291 6.50 -20.62 1.97
CA GLN A 291 7.45 -21.63 1.50
C GLN A 291 7.53 -21.77 -0.03
N THR A 292 6.57 -21.20 -0.77
CA THR A 292 6.51 -21.28 -2.22
C THR A 292 7.25 -20.15 -2.91
N GLY A 293 7.56 -19.05 -2.19
CA GLY A 293 8.22 -17.87 -2.73
C GLY A 293 9.62 -17.63 -2.18
N ARG A 294 10.19 -16.48 -2.50
CA ARG A 294 11.59 -16.17 -2.23
C ARG A 294 11.74 -14.89 -1.42
N ASN A 295 12.31 -15.03 -0.24
CA ASN A 295 12.61 -13.90 0.66
C ASN A 295 14.10 -13.50 0.63
N ILE A 296 14.89 -14.12 -0.25
CA ILE A 296 16.30 -13.81 -0.38
C ILE A 296 16.52 -12.32 -0.70
N PRO A 297 17.59 -11.73 -0.18
CA PRO A 297 18.69 -12.38 0.58
C PRO A 297 18.39 -12.55 2.08
N PHE A 298 17.19 -12.21 2.55
CA PHE A 298 16.85 -12.12 3.95
C PHE A 298 16.48 -13.45 4.58
N ARG A 299 16.77 -13.59 5.88
CA ARG A 299 16.42 -14.75 6.70
C ARG A 299 14.93 -14.79 7.01
N GLY A 300 14.33 -15.99 7.03
CA GLY A 300 12.93 -16.21 7.39
C GLY A 300 11.98 -15.97 6.23
N GLY A 301 10.71 -15.81 6.56
CA GLY A 301 9.60 -15.64 5.64
C GLY A 301 8.30 -15.41 6.41
N LYS A 302 7.15 -15.59 5.74
CA LYS A 302 5.81 -15.41 6.34
C LYS A 302 5.71 -16.04 7.73
N GLY A 303 5.17 -15.29 8.67
CA GLY A 303 5.00 -15.72 10.06
C GLY A 303 6.19 -15.42 10.97
N SER A 304 7.33 -14.98 10.45
CA SER A 304 8.52 -14.66 11.24
C SER A 304 8.79 -13.14 11.27
N VAL A 305 9.36 -12.66 12.38
CA VAL A 305 9.81 -11.28 12.53
C VAL A 305 11.26 -11.07 12.06
N TYR A 306 11.90 -12.09 11.48
CA TYR A 306 13.15 -11.92 10.76
C TYR A 306 12.93 -11.10 9.47
N GLU A 307 14.02 -10.52 8.94
CA GLU A 307 13.95 -9.60 7.80
C GLU A 307 13.15 -10.18 6.62
N GLY A 308 13.32 -11.47 6.29
CA GLY A 308 12.58 -12.11 5.19
C GLY A 308 11.08 -12.23 5.41
N GLY A 309 10.61 -12.12 6.66
CA GLY A 309 9.17 -12.14 6.97
C GLY A 309 8.52 -10.76 6.95
N ILE A 310 9.30 -9.70 7.19
CA ILE A 310 8.76 -8.36 7.45
C ILE A 310 9.40 -7.22 6.63
N ARG A 311 10.61 -7.41 6.06
CA ARG A 311 11.24 -6.42 5.17
C ARG A 311 10.81 -6.70 3.74
N LEU A 312 9.98 -5.81 3.20
CA LEU A 312 9.12 -6.08 2.05
C LEU A 312 9.41 -5.12 0.90
N PRO A 313 9.07 -5.50 -0.35
CA PRO A 313 9.07 -4.56 -1.45
C PRO A 313 8.14 -3.39 -1.15
N CYS A 314 8.64 -2.17 -1.35
CA CYS A 314 7.86 -0.96 -1.30
C CYS A 314 8.41 0.06 -2.29
N PHE A 315 7.57 0.46 -3.23
CA PHE A 315 7.90 1.46 -4.23
C PHE A 315 6.88 2.59 -4.18
N MET A 316 7.34 3.82 -4.26
CA MET A 316 6.45 4.98 -4.27
C MET A 316 6.80 5.88 -5.45
N ARG A 317 5.78 6.33 -6.18
CA ARG A 317 5.93 7.20 -7.34
C ARG A 317 4.92 8.35 -7.27
N LEU A 318 5.42 9.57 -7.37
CA LEU A 318 4.64 10.78 -7.61
C LEU A 318 5.51 11.73 -8.44
N PRO A 319 5.29 11.81 -9.76
CA PRO A 319 6.09 12.66 -10.64
C PRO A 319 6.12 14.11 -10.17
N GLY A 320 7.23 14.79 -10.38
CA GLY A 320 7.42 16.17 -9.91
C GLY A 320 7.63 16.34 -8.39
N LYS A 321 7.44 15.28 -7.59
CA LYS A 321 7.69 15.27 -6.14
C LYS A 321 8.75 14.24 -5.75
N ILE A 322 8.60 12.99 -6.17
CA ILE A 322 9.55 11.91 -5.89
C ILE A 322 10.52 11.81 -7.06
N GLN A 323 11.82 11.85 -6.77
CA GLN A 323 12.86 11.70 -7.79
C GLN A 323 12.92 10.24 -8.28
N PRO A 324 12.80 9.99 -9.59
CA PRO A 324 12.88 8.65 -10.16
C PRO A 324 14.21 7.96 -9.92
N GLY A 325 14.17 6.63 -9.79
CA GLY A 325 15.36 5.79 -9.67
C GLY A 325 16.14 5.95 -8.36
N THR A 326 15.52 6.53 -7.34
CA THR A 326 16.16 6.73 -6.03
C THR A 326 15.87 5.58 -5.07
N ARG A 327 16.69 5.49 -4.02
CA ARG A 327 16.53 4.54 -2.92
C ARG A 327 16.53 5.26 -1.59
N SER A 328 15.57 4.95 -0.73
CA SER A 328 15.56 5.40 0.64
C SER A 328 15.92 4.26 1.58
N HIS A 329 16.96 4.46 2.39
CA HIS A 329 17.38 3.53 3.44
C HIS A 329 16.76 3.86 4.82
N GLN A 330 15.86 4.83 4.85
CA GLN A 330 15.13 5.20 6.06
C GLN A 330 14.13 4.10 6.43
N ALA A 331 14.21 3.61 7.67
CA ALA A 331 13.24 2.63 8.15
C ALA A 331 11.83 3.22 8.11
N THR A 332 10.92 2.51 7.49
CA THR A 332 9.51 2.89 7.35
C THR A 332 8.67 1.66 7.61
N SER A 333 7.67 1.74 8.46
CA SER A 333 6.79 0.62 8.78
C SER A 333 5.39 0.80 8.20
N ALA A 334 4.60 -0.27 8.13
CA ALA A 334 3.25 -0.21 7.56
C ALA A 334 2.37 0.84 8.24
N GLN A 335 2.48 1.03 9.57
CA GLN A 335 1.73 2.08 10.27
C GLN A 335 2.20 3.50 9.91
N ASP A 336 3.43 3.69 9.41
CA ASP A 336 3.94 4.99 8.99
C ASP A 336 3.27 5.46 7.69
N LEU A 337 2.75 4.53 6.87
CA LEU A 337 2.11 4.89 5.59
C LEU A 337 0.87 5.78 5.79
N TYR A 338 0.10 5.57 6.84
CA TYR A 338 -1.07 6.41 7.09
C TYR A 338 -0.70 7.91 7.22
N PRO A 339 0.11 8.34 8.20
CA PRO A 339 0.47 9.75 8.32
C PRO A 339 1.29 10.25 7.12
N THR A 340 2.10 9.39 6.49
CA THR A 340 2.89 9.74 5.30
C THR A 340 1.98 10.02 4.10
N ILE A 341 0.97 9.21 3.85
CA ILE A 341 -0.01 9.44 2.77
C ILE A 341 -0.79 10.72 3.05
N ALA A 342 -1.29 10.92 4.28
CA ALA A 342 -2.01 12.13 4.64
C ALA A 342 -1.16 13.39 4.38
N SER A 343 0.09 13.38 4.80
CA SER A 343 1.05 14.47 4.55
C SER A 343 1.31 14.68 3.05
N ALA A 344 1.54 13.60 2.30
CA ALA A 344 1.81 13.65 0.86
C ALA A 344 0.67 14.31 0.06
N VAL A 345 -0.58 14.14 0.51
CA VAL A 345 -1.77 14.68 -0.15
C VAL A 345 -2.33 15.93 0.53
N GLY A 346 -1.63 16.47 1.54
CA GLY A 346 -2.01 17.71 2.22
C GLY A 346 -3.26 17.60 3.10
N VAL A 347 -3.53 16.39 3.63
CA VAL A 347 -4.64 16.15 4.56
C VAL A 347 -4.13 16.19 5.99
N SER A 348 -4.69 17.11 6.78
CA SER A 348 -4.36 17.26 8.20
C SER A 348 -4.99 16.14 9.04
N LEU A 349 -4.21 15.59 9.96
CA LEU A 349 -4.70 14.64 10.95
C LEU A 349 -5.18 15.36 12.21
N GLU A 350 -6.16 14.78 12.89
CA GLU A 350 -6.61 15.33 14.18
C GLU A 350 -5.49 15.24 15.22
N ALA A 351 -5.29 16.32 15.97
CA ALA A 351 -4.16 16.45 16.91
C ALA A 351 -4.18 15.39 18.05
N ASN A 352 -5.34 14.86 18.39
CA ASN A 352 -5.52 13.84 19.43
C ASN A 352 -5.69 12.41 18.88
N GLN A 353 -5.56 12.24 17.56
CA GLN A 353 -5.64 10.90 16.94
C GLN A 353 -4.48 10.04 17.42
N LYS A 354 -4.79 8.91 18.07
CA LYS A 354 -3.76 7.93 18.46
C LYS A 354 -3.10 7.36 17.22
N MET A 355 -1.78 7.51 17.14
CA MET A 355 -0.97 7.08 16.02
C MET A 355 0.36 6.52 16.53
N ASP A 356 0.73 5.30 16.13
CA ASP A 356 2.07 4.74 16.37
C ASP A 356 3.01 5.04 15.18
N GLY A 357 2.41 5.23 14.01
CA GLY A 357 3.11 5.62 12.79
C GLY A 357 3.66 7.05 12.84
N ARG A 358 4.72 7.27 12.06
CA ARG A 358 5.35 8.58 11.88
C ARG A 358 5.29 8.99 10.42
N ASP A 359 5.07 10.27 10.19
CA ASP A 359 5.19 10.82 8.84
C ASP A 359 6.62 10.72 8.33
N ARG A 360 6.77 10.08 7.17
CA ARG A 360 8.05 9.89 6.48
C ARG A 360 8.14 10.69 5.18
N TRP A 361 7.13 11.48 4.85
CA TRP A 361 7.04 12.13 3.54
C TRP A 361 8.26 13.01 3.22
N ALA A 362 8.67 13.88 4.15
CA ALA A 362 9.86 14.71 3.97
C ALA A 362 11.14 13.88 3.74
N ALA A 363 11.30 12.77 4.48
CA ALA A 363 12.43 11.85 4.32
C ALA A 363 12.43 11.16 2.95
N LEU A 364 11.26 10.83 2.41
CA LEU A 364 11.12 10.20 1.09
C LEU A 364 11.43 11.18 -0.04
N LEU A 365 11.24 12.47 0.19
CA LEU A 365 11.62 13.54 -0.75
C LEU A 365 13.11 13.90 -0.70
N GLY A 366 13.93 13.17 0.06
CA GLY A 366 15.36 13.42 0.20
C GLY A 366 15.70 14.57 1.15
N ALA A 367 14.74 15.07 1.92
CA ALA A 367 15.03 16.03 2.96
C ALA A 367 15.95 15.41 4.03
N ASN A 368 16.80 16.22 4.63
CA ASN A 368 17.62 15.82 5.78
C ASN A 368 16.73 15.64 7.01
N ALA A 369 15.94 14.55 7.00
CA ALA A 369 15.00 14.22 8.04
C ALA A 369 15.70 13.43 9.16
N PRO A 370 15.30 13.62 10.43
CA PRO A 370 15.83 12.83 11.51
C PRO A 370 15.59 11.34 11.29
N GLN A 371 16.50 10.52 11.81
CA GLN A 371 16.31 9.08 11.85
C GLN A 371 14.96 8.77 12.49
N ARG A 372 14.28 7.72 11.99
CA ARG A 372 13.04 7.27 12.59
C ARG A 372 13.23 6.91 14.05
N GLU A 373 12.33 7.39 14.90
CA GLU A 373 12.26 6.95 16.31
C GLU A 373 12.08 5.41 16.38
N PRO A 374 12.47 4.79 17.50
CA PRO A 374 12.29 3.36 17.71
C PRO A 374 10.86 2.90 17.47
N PHE A 375 10.69 1.69 16.92
CA PHE A 375 9.38 1.11 16.62
C PHE A 375 9.36 -0.40 16.82
N VAL A 376 8.17 -0.95 16.96
CA VAL A 376 7.93 -2.39 17.17
C VAL A 376 7.09 -2.98 16.04
N ILE A 377 7.52 -4.13 15.56
CA ILE A 377 6.72 -5.04 14.75
C ILE A 377 6.36 -6.24 15.63
N ALA A 378 5.09 -6.40 15.94
CA ALA A 378 4.62 -7.39 16.89
C ALA A 378 3.70 -8.44 16.23
N GLY A 379 4.17 -9.68 16.19
CA GLY A 379 3.42 -10.90 15.92
C GLY A 379 3.35 -11.78 17.17
N SER A 380 3.60 -13.09 17.03
CA SER A 380 3.91 -13.98 18.16
C SER A 380 5.22 -13.61 18.81
N ASP A 381 6.23 -13.44 17.98
CA ASP A 381 7.50 -12.84 18.33
C ASP A 381 7.39 -11.32 18.14
N MET A 382 8.24 -10.55 18.79
CA MET A 382 8.29 -9.11 18.68
C MET A 382 9.68 -8.68 18.23
N ALA A 383 9.75 -7.78 17.26
CA ALA A 383 10.98 -7.13 16.82
C ALA A 383 10.94 -5.64 17.18
N MET A 384 11.91 -5.19 17.96
CA MET A 384 12.15 -3.81 18.31
C MET A 384 13.30 -3.26 17.47
N PHE A 385 13.05 -2.13 16.80
CA PHE A 385 14.04 -1.45 15.96
C PHE A 385 14.44 -0.11 16.57
N ASP A 386 15.74 0.18 16.54
CA ASP A 386 16.31 1.48 16.90
C ASP A 386 17.57 1.71 16.05
N GLY A 387 17.45 2.56 15.04
CA GLY A 387 18.48 2.74 14.03
C GLY A 387 18.76 1.46 13.27
N ASP A 388 20.00 1.00 13.36
CA ASP A 388 20.46 -0.25 12.74
C ASP A 388 20.37 -1.45 13.69
N TRP A 389 19.93 -1.24 14.91
CA TRP A 389 19.77 -2.30 15.88
C TRP A 389 18.37 -2.91 15.82
N LYS A 390 18.34 -4.23 15.88
CA LYS A 390 17.11 -5.01 15.96
C LYS A 390 17.20 -6.02 17.09
N LEU A 391 16.30 -5.88 18.05
CA LEU A 391 16.11 -6.87 19.12
C LEU A 391 14.88 -7.73 18.78
N ILE A 392 15.04 -9.03 18.77
CA ILE A 392 13.91 -9.97 18.69
C ILE A 392 13.68 -10.60 20.05
N GLN A 393 12.45 -10.51 20.54
CA GLN A 393 11.93 -11.30 21.65
C GLN A 393 11.00 -12.38 21.12
N SER A 394 11.44 -13.63 21.21
CA SER A 394 10.62 -14.78 20.82
C SER A 394 9.50 -15.02 21.84
N ALA A 395 8.45 -15.75 21.44
CA ALA A 395 7.30 -16.07 22.29
C ALA A 395 7.66 -16.86 23.56
N ASP A 396 8.78 -17.58 23.56
CA ASP A 396 9.37 -18.27 24.71
C ASP A 396 10.25 -17.38 25.60
N GLY A 397 10.34 -16.09 25.28
CA GLY A 397 11.10 -15.08 26.03
C GLY A 397 12.58 -14.98 25.66
N ARG A 398 13.10 -15.78 24.72
CA ARG A 398 14.50 -15.65 24.27
C ARG A 398 14.71 -14.33 23.57
N LEU A 399 15.90 -13.75 23.81
CA LEU A 399 16.32 -12.49 23.20
C LEU A 399 17.45 -12.73 22.22
N THR A 400 17.36 -12.14 21.04
CA THR A 400 18.42 -12.09 20.03
C THR A 400 18.61 -10.68 19.55
N LEU A 401 19.87 -10.21 19.42
CA LEU A 401 20.21 -8.86 19.00
C LEU A 401 21.02 -8.91 17.71
N PHE A 402 20.62 -8.07 16.75
CA PHE A 402 21.28 -7.94 15.45
C PHE A 402 21.65 -6.47 15.19
N ASN A 403 22.74 -6.27 14.45
CA ASN A 403 23.07 -4.99 13.83
C ASN A 403 22.83 -5.13 12.31
N LEU A 404 21.75 -4.57 11.80
CA LEU A 404 21.31 -4.76 10.42
C LEU A 404 22.18 -4.06 9.36
N ASP A 405 23.00 -3.09 9.75
CA ASP A 405 24.01 -2.49 8.88
C ASP A 405 25.15 -3.47 8.60
N LYS A 406 25.59 -4.21 9.63
CA LYS A 406 26.70 -5.18 9.54
C LYS A 406 26.25 -6.58 9.17
N ASP A 407 25.04 -6.96 9.57
CA ASP A 407 24.47 -8.29 9.38
C ASP A 407 22.99 -8.19 8.96
N PRO A 408 22.71 -7.74 7.72
CA PRO A 408 21.34 -7.61 7.21
C PRO A 408 20.65 -8.97 7.02
N HIS A 409 21.40 -10.08 7.12
CA HIS A 409 20.89 -11.45 7.00
C HIS A 409 20.59 -12.12 8.35
N GLU A 410 20.85 -11.42 9.47
CA GLU A 410 20.56 -11.88 10.85
C GLU A 410 21.17 -13.25 11.17
N GLN A 411 22.45 -13.44 10.78
CA GLN A 411 23.17 -14.68 10.99
C GLN A 411 23.77 -14.78 12.39
N ASN A 412 24.14 -13.64 12.98
CA ASN A 412 24.93 -13.58 14.21
C ASN A 412 24.18 -12.85 15.33
N ASN A 413 23.81 -13.59 16.38
CA ASN A 413 23.29 -12.96 17.59
C ASN A 413 24.46 -12.29 18.36
N VAL A 414 24.43 -10.96 18.40
CA VAL A 414 25.48 -10.15 19.04
C VAL A 414 25.08 -9.64 20.42
N TRP A 415 24.11 -10.26 21.08
CA TRP A 415 23.62 -9.85 22.40
C TRP A 415 24.74 -9.74 23.43
N TYR A 416 25.57 -10.78 23.56
CA TYR A 416 26.61 -10.81 24.60
C TYR A 416 27.75 -9.83 24.34
N GLN A 417 27.96 -9.39 23.10
CA GLN A 417 28.94 -8.39 22.73
C GLN A 417 28.41 -6.94 22.90
N ASN A 418 27.10 -6.77 23.06
CA ASN A 418 26.43 -5.46 23.07
C ASN A 418 25.29 -5.42 24.12
N VAL A 419 25.59 -5.86 25.34
CA VAL A 419 24.59 -6.03 26.42
C VAL A 419 23.86 -4.72 26.74
N GLU A 420 24.56 -3.58 26.78
CA GLU A 420 23.96 -2.28 27.05
C GLU A 420 22.90 -1.90 26.00
N VAL A 421 23.21 -2.10 24.73
CA VAL A 421 22.26 -1.89 23.64
C VAL A 421 21.06 -2.84 23.78
N GLY A 422 21.32 -4.11 24.04
CA GLY A 422 20.31 -5.13 24.22
C GLY A 422 19.32 -4.81 25.34
N GLU A 423 19.82 -4.44 26.54
CA GLU A 423 18.99 -4.08 27.68
C GLU A 423 18.21 -2.77 27.45
N ARG A 424 18.82 -1.79 26.76
CA ARG A 424 18.12 -0.56 26.37
C ARG A 424 16.95 -0.86 25.43
N LEU A 425 17.16 -1.65 24.39
CA LEU A 425 16.09 -2.03 23.45
C LEU A 425 14.99 -2.86 24.14
N LYS A 426 15.37 -3.78 25.01
CA LYS A 426 14.44 -4.58 25.80
C LYS A 426 13.55 -3.70 26.69
N LYS A 427 14.12 -2.70 27.36
CA LYS A 427 13.37 -1.72 28.13
C LYS A 427 12.38 -0.96 27.26
N SER A 428 12.81 -0.43 26.13
CA SER A 428 11.95 0.27 25.18
C SER A 428 10.85 -0.65 24.62
N LEU A 429 11.16 -1.91 24.33
CA LEU A 429 10.17 -2.90 23.89
C LEU A 429 9.06 -3.07 24.92
N VAL A 430 9.43 -3.25 26.20
CA VAL A 430 8.46 -3.40 27.31
C VAL A 430 7.58 -2.15 27.43
N GLU A 431 8.18 -0.96 27.38
CA GLU A 431 7.46 0.31 27.49
C GLU A 431 6.46 0.50 26.32
N MET A 432 6.89 0.25 25.09
CA MET A 432 6.07 0.43 23.90
C MET A 432 4.94 -0.63 23.76
N THR A 433 5.11 -1.79 24.36
CA THR A 433 4.14 -2.89 24.33
C THR A 433 3.30 -2.98 25.61
N ALA A 434 3.51 -2.08 26.56
CA ALA A 434 2.70 -1.96 27.77
C ALA A 434 1.21 -1.77 27.38
N GLY A 435 0.35 -2.61 27.98
CA GLY A 435 -1.09 -2.58 27.67
C GLY A 435 -1.53 -3.36 26.41
N PHE A 436 -0.63 -4.07 25.73
CA PHE A 436 -1.08 -5.01 24.71
C PHE A 436 -1.94 -6.12 25.30
N PRO A 437 -3.05 -6.51 24.64
CA PRO A 437 -3.87 -7.61 25.09
C PRO A 437 -3.08 -8.91 25.21
N ASN A 438 -3.37 -9.72 26.22
CA ASN A 438 -2.80 -11.06 26.35
C ASN A 438 -3.39 -11.97 25.27
N LEU A 439 -2.53 -12.50 24.39
CA LEU A 439 -2.95 -13.37 23.30
C LEU A 439 -3.18 -14.84 23.74
N SER A 440 -2.81 -15.21 24.97
CA SER A 440 -2.96 -16.60 25.45
C SER A 440 -4.41 -17.09 25.45
N GLN A 441 -5.38 -16.18 25.50
CA GLN A 441 -6.82 -16.48 25.46
C GLN A 441 -7.37 -16.66 24.02
N ARG A 442 -6.60 -16.36 22.97
CA ARG A 442 -7.03 -16.41 21.55
C ARG A 442 -6.31 -17.48 20.73
N ARG A 443 -5.60 -18.41 21.34
CA ARG A 443 -4.91 -19.48 20.63
C ARG A 443 -5.91 -20.42 19.95
N GLY A 444 -6.18 -20.20 18.67
CA GLY A 444 -6.46 -21.29 17.76
C GLY A 444 -5.22 -22.22 17.69
N PRO A 445 -5.35 -23.47 17.19
CA PRO A 445 -4.25 -24.43 17.19
C PRO A 445 -3.02 -23.83 16.49
N ALA A 446 -1.88 -23.86 17.18
CA ALA A 446 -0.60 -23.42 16.64
C ALA A 446 -0.32 -24.11 15.31
N PRO A 447 0.23 -23.43 14.30
CA PRO A 447 0.68 -24.09 13.09
C PRO A 447 1.67 -25.19 13.49
N ARG A 448 1.42 -26.42 13.02
CA ARG A 448 2.33 -27.55 13.27
C ARG A 448 3.70 -27.19 12.68
N PRO A 449 4.79 -27.40 13.44
CA PRO A 449 6.12 -27.21 12.89
C PRO A 449 6.28 -28.09 11.65
N ALA A 450 6.88 -27.53 10.59
CA ALA A 450 7.20 -28.26 9.39
C ALA A 450 8.02 -29.51 9.78
N ARG A 451 7.57 -30.69 9.36
CA ARG A 451 8.37 -31.93 9.52
C ARG A 451 9.66 -31.74 8.73
N PRO A 452 10.84 -32.00 9.31
CA PRO A 452 12.07 -32.01 8.53
C PRO A 452 11.89 -33.02 7.39
N GLY A 453 12.25 -32.58 6.19
CA GLY A 453 12.10 -33.37 4.97
C GLY A 453 12.78 -34.74 5.07
N ARG A 454 12.10 -35.73 4.54
CA ARG A 454 12.73 -36.98 4.10
C ARG A 454 13.26 -36.81 2.68
#